data_f67b73db8163493efc65ca26485f668b
#
_entry.id   f67b73db8163493efc65ca26485f668b
#
_cell.length_a   1.000
_cell.length_b   1.000
_cell.length_c   1.000
_cell.angle_alpha   90.00
_cell.angle_beta   90.00
_cell.angle_gamma   90.00
#
_symmetry.space_group_name_H-M   'P 1'
#
loop_
_entity.id
_entity.type
_entity.pdbx_description
1 polymer ?
#
loop_
_entity_poly.entity_id
_entity_poly.type
_entity_poly.pdbx_seq_one_letter_code
_entity_poly.pdbx_strand_id
1 'polypeptide(L)'
;MATTARSTARVAHNMVTTAFDLDGYRIVRNLGVVRGIIVRSRSVLGTIGAGLQTLIGGNITLLTELCEKTRGESFEVMLQHAADLGANAIIGARYDATEIMQGVTEVLAYGTAVVVEKQT
;
A
#
# COMPACT_ATOMS: atom_id res chain seq x y z
N MET A 1 -17.34 -25.26 0.78
CA MET A 1 -17.48 -24.20 0.62
C MET A 1 -16.70 -23.63 -0.30
N ALA A 2 -17.26 -23.10 -0.89
CA ALA A 2 -16.66 -22.59 -1.89
C ALA A 2 -15.50 -21.87 -1.47
N THR A 3 -14.53 -22.30 -1.85
CA THR A 3 -13.52 -21.54 -1.76
C THR A 3 -13.73 -20.41 -2.45
N THR A 4 -13.96 -19.67 -1.87
CA THR A 4 -14.00 -18.45 -2.26
C THR A 4 -12.83 -18.06 -2.98
N ALA A 5 -13.00 -17.92 -4.22
CA ALA A 5 -12.12 -17.14 -4.95
C ALA A 5 -11.93 -15.84 -4.19
N ARG A 6 -10.73 -15.48 -3.90
CA ARG A 6 -10.44 -14.23 -3.30
C ARG A 6 -10.99 -13.17 -4.21
N SER A 7 -11.77 -12.30 -3.62
CA SER A 7 -12.24 -11.14 -4.33
C SER A 7 -11.04 -10.37 -4.85
N THR A 8 -11.07 -10.01 -6.10
CA THR A 8 -10.07 -9.12 -6.67
C THR A 8 -10.51 -7.67 -6.51
N ALA A 9 -11.61 -7.44 -5.76
CA ALA A 9 -12.12 -6.10 -5.55
C ALA A 9 -11.13 -5.28 -4.72
N ARG A 10 -10.98 -4.03 -5.07
CA ARG A 10 -10.11 -3.08 -4.40
C ARG A 10 -10.85 -1.77 -4.26
N VAL A 11 -10.48 -1.02 -3.24
CA VAL A 11 -10.92 0.36 -3.13
C VAL A 11 -10.28 1.14 -4.28
N ALA A 12 -11.03 2.01 -4.92
CA ALA A 12 -10.51 2.81 -6.03
C ALA A 12 -9.43 3.78 -5.54
N HIS A 13 -8.39 3.99 -6.34
CA HIS A 13 -7.28 4.89 -5.97
C HIS A 13 -7.74 6.30 -5.61
N ASN A 14 -8.75 6.82 -6.31
CA ASN A 14 -9.25 8.16 -6.03
C ASN A 14 -10.13 8.24 -4.78
N MET A 15 -10.35 7.11 -4.11
CA MET A 15 -11.11 7.04 -2.88
C MET A 15 -10.20 6.84 -1.67
N VAL A 16 -8.91 7.13 -1.81
CA VAL A 16 -7.94 7.08 -0.73
C VAL A 16 -7.38 8.49 -0.52
N THR A 17 -7.29 8.90 0.72
CA THR A 17 -6.75 10.22 1.06
C THR A 17 -5.89 10.13 2.32
N THR A 18 -4.92 11.03 2.43
CA THR A 18 -4.16 11.18 3.66
C THR A 18 -4.91 12.08 4.66
N ALA A 19 -5.95 12.77 4.21
CA ALA A 19 -6.81 13.57 5.09
C ALA A 19 -7.75 12.66 5.88
N PHE A 20 -8.46 13.24 6.84
CA PHE A 20 -9.37 12.45 7.68
C PHE A 20 -10.82 12.49 7.19
N ASP A 21 -11.06 13.12 6.05
CA ASP A 21 -12.35 13.03 5.38
C ASP A 21 -12.11 13.12 3.88
N LEU A 22 -13.16 12.85 3.11
CA LEU A 22 -13.09 12.85 1.67
C LEU A 22 -14.04 13.88 1.14
N ASP A 23 -13.55 14.83 0.34
CA ASP A 23 -14.38 15.89 -0.21
C ASP A 23 -15.55 15.32 -1.00
N GLY A 24 -16.72 15.83 -0.73
CA GLY A 24 -17.93 15.41 -1.44
C GLY A 24 -18.55 14.13 -0.91
N TYR A 25 -17.99 13.56 0.17
CA TYR A 25 -18.49 12.31 0.75
C TYR A 25 -18.69 12.46 2.25
N ARG A 26 -19.61 11.67 2.78
CA ARG A 26 -19.86 11.59 4.20
C ARG A 26 -19.49 10.19 4.68
N ILE A 27 -18.75 10.11 5.77
CA ILE A 27 -18.39 8.83 6.36
C ILE A 27 -19.59 8.31 7.14
N VAL A 28 -20.08 7.12 6.77
CA VAL A 28 -21.21 6.51 7.45
C VAL A 28 -20.80 5.38 8.38
N ARG A 29 -19.62 4.80 8.17
CA ARG A 29 -19.12 3.73 9.03
C ARG A 29 -17.62 3.67 9.00
N ASN A 30 -17.02 3.47 10.18
CA ASN A 30 -15.62 3.15 10.30
C ASN A 30 -15.48 1.63 10.39
N LEU A 31 -14.62 1.07 9.59
CA LEU A 31 -14.39 -0.38 9.58
C LEU A 31 -13.07 -0.77 10.23
N GLY A 32 -12.32 0.23 10.70
CA GLY A 32 -11.08 -0.02 11.42
C GLY A 32 -9.83 0.18 10.58
N VAL A 33 -8.70 -0.06 11.20
CA VAL A 33 -7.40 0.12 10.56
C VAL A 33 -7.18 -0.99 9.57
N VAL A 34 -6.68 -0.63 8.41
CA VAL A 34 -6.34 -1.56 7.34
C VAL A 34 -4.90 -1.29 6.93
N ARG A 35 -4.22 -2.31 6.46
CA ARG A 35 -2.82 -2.18 6.05
C ARG A 35 -2.48 -3.11 4.92
N GLY A 36 -1.40 -2.78 4.23
CA GLY A 36 -0.76 -3.64 3.25
C GLY A 36 0.72 -3.67 3.54
N ILE A 37 1.30 -4.86 3.63
CA ILE A 37 2.69 -5.04 3.98
C ILE A 37 3.40 -5.78 2.86
N ILE A 38 4.55 -5.24 2.46
CA ILE A 38 5.45 -5.90 1.53
C ILE A 38 6.82 -5.96 2.20
N VAL A 39 7.42 -7.13 2.16
CA VAL A 39 8.77 -7.32 2.71
C VAL A 39 9.73 -7.56 1.56
N ARG A 40 10.84 -6.84 1.56
CA ARG A 40 11.90 -7.01 0.57
C ARG A 40 13.17 -7.46 1.27
N SER A 41 13.75 -8.53 0.80
CA SER A 41 14.97 -9.05 1.37
C SER A 41 16.18 -8.60 0.56
N ARG A 42 17.34 -8.68 1.18
CA ARG A 42 18.61 -8.41 0.51
C ARG A 42 18.80 -9.28 -0.74
N SER A 43 18.30 -10.51 -0.72
CA SER A 43 18.48 -11.40 -1.86
C SER A 43 17.73 -10.89 -3.11
N VAL A 44 16.56 -10.28 -2.93
CA VAL A 44 15.83 -9.65 -4.03
C VAL A 44 16.58 -8.41 -4.49
N LEU A 45 17.07 -7.62 -3.54
CA LEU A 45 17.88 -6.46 -3.85
C LEU A 45 19.23 -6.89 -4.43
N GLY A 46 19.74 -8.04 -4.05
CA GLY A 46 21.00 -8.58 -4.54
C GLY A 46 20.99 -8.88 -6.02
N THR A 47 19.89 -9.39 -6.54
CA THR A 47 19.74 -9.64 -7.97
C THR A 47 19.75 -8.32 -8.75
N ILE A 48 19.15 -7.29 -8.18
CA ILE A 48 19.19 -5.96 -8.73
C ILE A 48 20.51 -5.29 -8.35
N GLY A 49 21.00 -5.60 -7.16
CA GLY A 49 22.22 -5.01 -6.58
C GLY A 49 23.48 -5.31 -7.34
N ALA A 50 23.57 -6.48 -7.97
CA ALA A 50 24.72 -6.78 -8.81
C ALA A 50 24.79 -5.79 -9.98
N GLY A 51 23.66 -5.38 -10.50
CA GLY A 51 23.59 -4.34 -11.49
C GLY A 51 23.80 -2.96 -10.90
N LEU A 52 23.33 -2.74 -9.67
CA LEU A 52 23.47 -1.45 -9.01
C LEU A 52 24.90 -1.14 -8.65
N GLN A 53 25.69 -2.15 -8.26
CA GLN A 53 27.09 -1.94 -7.94
C GLN A 53 27.90 -1.43 -9.12
N THR A 54 27.53 -1.82 -10.30
CA THR A 54 28.19 -1.32 -11.50
C THR A 54 27.68 0.06 -11.90
N LEU A 55 26.55 0.46 -11.28
CA LEU A 55 25.92 1.75 -11.60
C LEU A 55 26.09 2.76 -10.47
N ILE A 56 26.82 2.39 -9.43
CA ILE A 56 27.09 3.28 -8.33
C ILE A 56 27.74 4.56 -8.83
N GLY A 57 27.21 5.65 -8.38
CA GLY A 57 27.63 6.96 -8.81
C GLY A 57 26.69 7.58 -9.80
N GLY A 58 25.68 6.86 -10.28
CA GLY A 58 24.86 7.46 -11.30
C GLY A 58 23.40 7.12 -11.37
N ASN A 59 22.96 6.00 -10.76
CA ASN A 59 21.61 5.65 -11.12
C ASN A 59 20.64 5.60 -9.95
N ILE A 60 20.37 6.79 -9.43
CA ILE A 60 19.36 7.01 -8.42
C ILE A 60 17.97 6.64 -8.98
N THR A 61 17.80 6.79 -10.30
CA THR A 61 16.53 6.47 -10.97
C THR A 61 16.11 5.02 -10.72
N LEU A 62 17.07 4.09 -10.79
CA LEU A 62 16.77 2.68 -10.57
C LEU A 62 16.29 2.42 -9.13
N LEU A 63 16.89 3.09 -8.15
CA LEU A 63 16.47 3.00 -6.77
C LEU A 63 15.09 3.61 -6.56
N THR A 64 14.83 4.74 -7.22
CA THR A 64 13.53 5.39 -7.15
C THR A 64 12.44 4.49 -7.71
N GLU A 65 12.71 3.86 -8.84
CA GLU A 65 11.76 2.93 -9.45
C GLU A 65 11.45 1.74 -8.55
N LEU A 66 12.48 1.21 -7.88
CA LEU A 66 12.30 0.11 -6.95
C LEU A 66 11.44 0.52 -5.75
N CYS A 67 11.70 1.70 -5.19
CA CYS A 67 10.92 2.23 -4.08
C CYS A 67 9.46 2.48 -4.49
N GLU A 68 9.26 3.06 -5.66
CA GLU A 68 7.92 3.30 -6.18
C GLU A 68 7.16 1.99 -6.37
N LYS A 69 7.82 0.99 -6.93
CA LYS A 69 7.20 -0.31 -7.14
C LYS A 69 6.80 -0.95 -5.82
N THR A 70 7.70 -0.93 -4.83
CA THR A 70 7.44 -1.56 -3.54
C THR A 70 6.32 -0.84 -2.78
N ARG A 71 6.32 0.48 -2.79
CA ARG A 71 5.25 1.25 -2.16
C ARG A 71 3.92 1.05 -2.87
N GLY A 72 3.94 1.01 -4.19
CA GLY A 72 2.75 0.72 -4.97
C GLY A 72 2.16 -0.63 -4.65
N GLU A 73 3.00 -1.65 -4.47
CA GLU A 73 2.53 -2.98 -4.11
C GLU A 73 1.89 -3.01 -2.72
N SER A 74 2.50 -2.34 -1.73
CA SER A 74 1.93 -2.30 -0.38
C SER A 74 0.59 -1.55 -0.39
N PHE A 75 0.50 -0.50 -1.19
CA PHE A 75 -0.73 0.26 -1.36
C PHE A 75 -1.85 -0.61 -1.95
N GLU A 76 -1.54 -1.38 -3.00
CA GLU A 76 -2.52 -2.27 -3.63
C GLU A 76 -3.03 -3.33 -2.65
N VAL A 77 -2.16 -3.88 -1.83
CA VAL A 77 -2.57 -4.85 -0.81
C VAL A 77 -3.52 -4.20 0.20
N MET A 78 -3.22 -2.97 0.61
CA MET A 78 -4.10 -2.22 1.50
C MET A 78 -5.48 -2.00 0.87
N LEU A 79 -5.53 -1.63 -0.40
CA LEU A 79 -6.80 -1.41 -1.12
C LEU A 79 -7.63 -2.69 -1.16
N GLN A 80 -6.98 -3.82 -1.36
CA GLN A 80 -7.66 -5.11 -1.41
C GLN A 80 -8.21 -5.48 -0.04
N HIS A 81 -7.40 -5.33 1.00
CA HIS A 81 -7.84 -5.63 2.37
C HIS A 81 -9.01 -4.76 2.79
N ALA A 82 -9.00 -3.48 2.40
CA ALA A 82 -10.11 -2.58 2.71
C ALA A 82 -11.39 -3.02 2.01
N ALA A 83 -11.29 -3.41 0.75
CA ALA A 83 -12.45 -3.92 0.01
C ALA A 83 -13.00 -5.20 0.64
N ASP A 84 -12.11 -6.06 1.14
CA ASP A 84 -12.51 -7.30 1.82
C ASP A 84 -13.31 -7.01 3.09
N LEU A 85 -13.07 -5.88 3.74
CA LEU A 85 -13.84 -5.45 4.90
C LEU A 85 -15.17 -4.79 4.52
N GLY A 86 -15.40 -4.55 3.26
CA GLY A 86 -16.60 -3.88 2.78
C GLY A 86 -16.44 -2.36 2.63
N ALA A 87 -15.22 -1.86 2.71
CA ALA A 87 -14.96 -0.43 2.59
C ALA A 87 -15.03 0.02 1.13
N ASN A 88 -15.39 1.28 0.93
CA ASN A 88 -15.30 1.91 -0.37
C ASN A 88 -14.36 3.12 -0.37
N ALA A 89 -13.71 3.39 0.76
CA ALA A 89 -12.74 4.46 0.88
C ALA A 89 -11.75 4.19 2.00
N ILE A 90 -10.61 4.87 1.97
CA ILE A 90 -9.60 4.82 3.03
C ILE A 90 -9.20 6.25 3.35
N ILE A 91 -9.27 6.61 4.62
CA ILE A 91 -8.86 7.93 5.08
C ILE A 91 -7.64 7.83 5.96
N GLY A 92 -6.93 8.93 6.13
CA GLY A 92 -5.74 8.96 6.98
C GLY A 92 -4.63 8.04 6.50
N ALA A 93 -4.52 7.82 5.20
CA ALA A 93 -3.55 6.88 4.66
C ALA A 93 -2.12 7.37 4.87
N ARG A 94 -1.24 6.46 5.22
CA ARG A 94 0.17 6.72 5.49
C ARG A 94 1.02 5.57 4.98
N TYR A 95 2.29 5.85 4.79
CA TYR A 95 3.30 4.83 4.52
C TYR A 95 4.32 4.84 5.63
N ASP A 96 4.91 3.71 5.87
CA ASP A 96 6.06 3.59 6.75
C ASP A 96 7.00 2.54 6.18
N ALA A 97 8.26 2.63 6.49
CA ALA A 97 9.25 1.67 6.05
C ALA A 97 10.23 1.43 7.20
N THR A 98 10.46 0.17 7.51
CA THR A 98 11.31 -0.20 8.64
C THR A 98 12.21 -1.35 8.27
N GLU A 99 13.49 -1.24 8.61
CA GLU A 99 14.38 -2.37 8.48
C GLU A 99 14.14 -3.25 9.69
N ILE A 100 13.57 -4.43 9.47
CA ILE A 100 13.20 -5.34 10.57
C ILE A 100 14.34 -6.26 10.97
N MET A 101 15.32 -6.42 10.09
CA MET A 101 16.57 -7.10 10.37
C MET A 101 17.52 -6.70 9.26
N GLN A 102 18.80 -6.97 9.44
CA GLN A 102 19.79 -6.56 8.47
C GLN A 102 19.45 -7.08 7.07
N GLY A 103 19.30 -6.17 6.14
CA GLY A 103 19.01 -6.50 4.75
C GLY A 103 17.55 -6.86 4.46
N VAL A 104 16.65 -6.67 5.42
CA VAL A 104 15.23 -6.97 5.23
C VAL A 104 14.40 -5.76 5.64
N THR A 105 13.67 -5.22 4.70
CA THR A 105 12.86 -4.01 4.91
C THR A 105 11.39 -4.33 4.74
N GLU A 106 10.58 -3.83 5.67
CA GLU A 106 9.14 -3.88 5.56
C GLU A 106 8.66 -2.54 5.04
N VAL A 107 7.77 -2.56 4.07
CA VAL A 107 7.06 -1.36 3.64
C VAL A 107 5.60 -1.55 4.00
N LEU A 108 5.07 -0.58 4.71
CA LEU A 108 3.72 -0.62 5.24
C LEU A 108 2.91 0.54 4.68
N ALA A 109 1.76 0.23 4.09
CA ALA A 109 0.74 1.23 3.79
C ALA A 109 -0.41 0.97 4.76
N TYR A 110 -0.94 2.00 5.40
CA TYR A 110 -2.03 1.81 6.35
C TYR A 110 -2.95 3.02 6.36
N GLY A 111 -4.13 2.82 6.90
CA GLY A 111 -5.13 3.88 7.02
C GLY A 111 -6.39 3.33 7.67
N THR A 112 -7.44 4.12 7.67
CA THR A 112 -8.73 3.70 8.20
C THR A 112 -9.68 3.39 7.06
N ALA A 113 -10.14 2.15 7.03
CA ALA A 113 -11.13 1.72 6.05
C ALA A 113 -12.49 2.24 6.49
N VAL A 114 -13.21 2.85 5.57
CA VAL A 114 -14.52 3.47 5.86
C VAL A 114 -15.52 3.17 4.76
N VAL A 115 -16.78 3.27 5.10
CA VAL A 115 -17.85 3.33 4.11
C VAL A 115 -18.30 4.78 4.03
N VAL A 116 -18.31 5.32 2.84
CA VAL A 116 -18.74 6.69 2.58
C VAL A 116 -19.89 6.71 1.61
N GLU A 117 -20.69 7.76 1.71
CA GLU A 117 -21.77 8.03 0.78
C GLU A 117 -21.58 9.40 0.20
N LYS A 118 -21.93 9.55 -1.07
CA LYS A 118 -21.81 10.83 -1.74
C LYS A 118 -22.76 11.83 -1.10
N GLN A 119 -22.25 13.01 -0.83
CA GLN A 119 -23.09 14.09 -0.32
C GLN A 119 -23.88 14.70 -1.47
N THR A 120 -25.14 14.93 -1.24
CA THR A 120 -25.99 15.55 -2.23
C THR A 120 -26.12 17.05 -1.96
#